data_00ceefb2ff3cf8c9b7bba05834fb386d
#
_entry.id   00ceefb2ff3cf8c9b7bba05834fb386d
#
_cell.length_a   1.000
_cell.length_b   1.000
_cell.length_c   1.000
_cell.angle_alpha   90.00
_cell.angle_beta   90.00
_cell.angle_gamma   90.00
#
_symmetry.space_group_name_H-M   'P 1'
#
loop_
_entity.id
_entity.type
_entity.pdbx_description
1 polymer ?
#
loop_
_entity_poly.entity_id
_entity_poly.type
_entity_poly.pdbx_seq_one_letter_code
_entity_poly.pdbx_strand_id
1 'polypeptide(L)'
;MTAAREPGPTTDIAAQRGAFIRAHTRLTTVPHAPEISLYVADEATALWEKTEEELGALGLPPPFWAFAWAGGQALARYILDNPQIVRGKRVLDFAAGSGLVGIAAAKAGAARVESADIDPFALAAIPLNASANRVALIPRGTDLIGIQESWDVVFAGDICYERDLAARVITWLETLHRAGTTVLIGDPGRAYLPKRLTRLADYSVPTTRVLEDAEIKRSGVWGFAVPV
;
A
#
# COMPACT_ATOMS: atom_id res chain seq x y z
N MET A 1 -36.17 -23.82 12.67
CA MET A 1 -34.77 -24.32 12.56
C MET A 1 -34.20 -23.77 11.28
N THR A 2 -33.43 -22.70 11.39
CA THR A 2 -32.76 -22.04 10.25
C THR A 2 -31.41 -22.74 10.05
N ALA A 3 -31.27 -23.45 8.92
CA ALA A 3 -30.02 -24.12 8.58
C ALA A 3 -28.93 -23.07 8.39
N ALA A 4 -27.84 -23.21 9.12
CA ALA A 4 -26.60 -22.41 8.91
C ALA A 4 -26.09 -22.74 7.50
N ARG A 5 -25.93 -21.70 6.69
CA ARG A 5 -25.34 -21.77 5.34
C ARG A 5 -23.88 -22.14 5.48
N GLU A 6 -23.45 -23.28 4.97
CA GLU A 6 -22.03 -23.65 4.93
C GLU A 6 -21.25 -22.59 4.16
N PRO A 7 -20.09 -22.15 4.66
CA PRO A 7 -19.24 -21.19 3.95
C PRO A 7 -18.73 -21.81 2.65
N GLY A 8 -18.96 -21.12 1.53
CA GLY A 8 -18.50 -21.56 0.22
C GLY A 8 -16.95 -21.57 0.12
N PRO A 9 -16.34 -22.26 -0.85
CA PRO A 9 -14.90 -22.50 -0.96
C PRO A 9 -14.03 -21.23 -1.00
N THR A 10 -14.56 -20.11 -1.47
CA THR A 10 -13.86 -18.80 -1.48
C THR A 10 -13.68 -18.18 -0.09
N THR A 11 -14.61 -18.44 0.83
CA THR A 11 -14.55 -17.95 2.22
C THR A 11 -13.45 -18.68 3.01
N ASP A 12 -13.21 -19.94 2.71
CA ASP A 12 -12.18 -20.76 3.35
C ASP A 12 -10.75 -20.28 2.99
N ILE A 13 -10.48 -20.00 1.71
CA ILE A 13 -9.17 -19.53 1.24
C ILE A 13 -8.80 -18.15 1.84
N ALA A 14 -9.73 -17.22 1.93
CA ALA A 14 -9.48 -15.92 2.54
C ALA A 14 -9.21 -16.04 4.05
N ALA A 15 -9.93 -16.93 4.74
CA ALA A 15 -9.70 -17.23 6.15
C ALA A 15 -8.34 -17.89 6.39
N GLN A 16 -7.92 -18.81 5.52
CA GLN A 16 -6.60 -19.46 5.57
C GLN A 16 -5.46 -18.45 5.41
N ARG A 17 -5.55 -17.52 4.42
CA ARG A 17 -4.55 -16.45 4.26
C ARG A 17 -4.50 -15.53 5.49
N GLY A 18 -5.64 -15.15 6.04
CA GLY A 18 -5.70 -14.35 7.26
C GLY A 18 -5.10 -15.07 8.47
N ALA A 19 -5.24 -16.39 8.59
CA ALA A 19 -4.60 -17.20 9.62
C ALA A 19 -3.08 -17.26 9.41
N PHE A 20 -2.62 -17.46 8.18
CA PHE A 20 -1.21 -17.45 7.80
C PHE A 20 -0.55 -16.10 8.18
N ILE A 21 -1.17 -14.97 7.80
CA ILE A 21 -0.66 -13.65 8.15
C ILE A 21 -0.45 -13.53 9.66
N ARG A 22 -1.47 -13.87 10.47
CA ARG A 22 -1.35 -13.80 11.93
C ARG A 22 -0.31 -14.74 12.54
N ALA A 23 -0.06 -15.89 11.91
CA ALA A 23 0.92 -16.86 12.38
C ALA A 23 2.38 -16.45 12.07
N HIS A 24 2.60 -15.72 10.97
CA HIS A 24 3.93 -15.40 10.46
C HIS A 24 4.30 -13.90 10.54
N THR A 25 3.45 -13.10 11.13
CA THR A 25 3.68 -11.65 11.32
C THR A 25 3.34 -11.22 12.74
N ARG A 26 3.83 -10.06 13.15
CA ARG A 26 3.46 -9.39 14.40
C ARG A 26 2.77 -8.05 14.13
N LEU A 27 1.78 -7.72 14.96
CA LEU A 27 1.19 -6.38 14.96
C LEU A 27 2.18 -5.41 15.58
N THR A 28 2.76 -4.55 14.77
CA THR A 28 3.84 -3.61 15.14
C THR A 28 3.48 -2.20 14.70
N THR A 29 3.82 -1.22 15.53
CA THR A 29 3.67 0.19 15.20
C THR A 29 4.61 0.58 14.05
N VAL A 30 4.09 1.31 13.06
CA VAL A 30 4.87 1.81 11.92
C VAL A 30 5.84 2.89 12.39
N PRO A 31 7.16 2.75 12.18
CA PRO A 31 8.15 3.64 12.77
C PRO A 31 7.97 5.13 12.42
N HIS A 32 7.60 5.43 11.18
CA HIS A 32 7.43 6.82 10.72
C HIS A 32 5.99 7.34 10.80
N ALA A 33 5.04 6.46 11.13
CA ALA A 33 3.63 6.80 11.33
C ALA A 33 3.10 6.04 12.58
N PRO A 34 3.54 6.39 13.80
CA PRO A 34 3.26 5.63 15.03
C PRO A 34 1.77 5.56 15.39
N GLU A 35 0.92 6.34 14.75
CA GLU A 35 -0.54 6.27 14.86
C GLU A 35 -1.13 5.02 14.17
N ILE A 36 -0.30 4.27 13.41
CA ILE A 36 -0.71 3.10 12.62
C ILE A 36 0.05 1.87 13.09
N SER A 37 -0.66 0.76 13.24
CA SER A 37 -0.08 -0.55 13.49
C SER A 37 -0.40 -1.49 12.33
N LEU A 38 0.58 -2.31 11.93
CA LEU A 38 0.44 -3.28 10.84
C LEU A 38 0.92 -4.66 11.28
N TYR A 39 0.32 -5.68 10.73
CA TYR A 39 0.89 -7.03 10.74
C TYR A 39 2.07 -7.07 9.78
N VAL A 40 3.29 -7.08 10.32
CA VAL A 40 4.55 -7.10 9.55
C VAL A 40 5.41 -8.28 9.95
N ALA A 41 6.22 -8.78 9.04
CA ALA A 41 7.19 -9.81 9.33
C ALA A 41 8.38 -9.23 10.11
N ASP A 42 8.88 -9.98 11.09
CA ASP A 42 10.05 -9.57 11.88
C ASP A 42 11.35 -9.66 11.09
N GLU A 43 11.46 -10.72 10.28
CA GLU A 43 12.60 -10.98 9.43
C GLU A 43 12.12 -11.20 7.99
N ALA A 44 12.55 -10.32 7.10
CA ALA A 44 12.27 -10.44 5.67
C ALA A 44 12.76 -11.80 5.13
N THR A 45 13.92 -12.28 5.60
CA THR A 45 14.59 -13.48 5.13
C THR A 45 13.75 -14.73 5.39
N ALA A 46 13.24 -14.93 6.60
CA ALA A 46 12.50 -16.16 6.95
C ALA A 46 11.15 -16.26 6.23
N LEU A 47 10.44 -15.13 6.05
CA LEU A 47 9.20 -15.12 5.29
C LEU A 47 9.48 -15.19 3.79
N TRP A 48 10.55 -14.56 3.32
CA TRP A 48 10.99 -14.59 1.92
C TRP A 48 11.41 -16.02 1.50
N GLU A 49 12.19 -16.71 2.33
CA GLU A 49 12.61 -18.11 2.08
C GLU A 49 11.39 -19.05 2.09
N LYS A 50 10.49 -18.91 3.06
CA LYS A 50 9.23 -19.68 3.08
C LYS A 50 8.33 -19.32 1.90
N THR A 51 8.37 -18.06 1.47
CA THR A 51 7.61 -17.59 0.32
C THR A 51 8.17 -18.14 -0.98
N GLU A 52 9.50 -18.24 -1.13
CA GLU A 52 10.11 -18.86 -2.30
C GLU A 52 9.86 -20.38 -2.35
N GLU A 53 9.90 -21.10 -1.21
CA GLU A 53 9.64 -22.52 -1.16
C GLU A 53 8.15 -22.87 -1.27
N GLU A 54 7.27 -22.20 -0.52
CA GLU A 54 5.84 -22.52 -0.47
C GLU A 54 5.03 -21.71 -1.51
N LEU A 55 5.41 -20.47 -1.80
CA LEU A 55 4.69 -19.57 -2.69
C LEU A 55 5.29 -19.52 -4.10
N GLY A 56 6.60 -19.73 -4.28
CA GLY A 56 7.24 -19.92 -5.57
C GLY A 56 6.69 -21.15 -6.29
N ALA A 57 6.40 -22.22 -5.55
CA ALA A 57 5.69 -23.39 -6.07
C ALA A 57 4.23 -23.09 -6.47
N LEU A 58 3.63 -22.02 -5.97
CA LEU A 58 2.27 -21.57 -6.27
C LEU A 58 2.24 -20.37 -7.23
N GLY A 59 3.40 -19.84 -7.67
CA GLY A 59 3.48 -18.68 -8.58
C GLY A 59 3.03 -17.36 -7.95
N LEU A 60 3.09 -17.24 -6.62
CA LEU A 60 2.72 -16.01 -5.92
C LEU A 60 3.89 -15.01 -5.91
N PRO A 61 3.62 -13.69 -5.94
CA PRO A 61 4.65 -12.68 -5.87
C PRO A 61 5.34 -12.67 -4.48
N PRO A 62 6.56 -12.08 -4.36
CA PRO A 62 7.20 -11.86 -3.07
C PRO A 62 6.28 -11.14 -2.08
N PRO A 63 6.37 -11.40 -0.76
CA PRO A 63 5.42 -10.92 0.24
C PRO A 63 5.58 -9.42 0.55
N PHE A 64 5.46 -8.55 -0.45
CA PHE A 64 5.59 -7.09 -0.29
C PHE A 64 4.60 -6.51 0.72
N TRP A 65 3.45 -7.15 0.90
CA TRP A 65 2.41 -6.79 1.87
C TRP A 65 2.86 -6.91 3.33
N ALA A 66 3.90 -7.71 3.61
CA ALA A 66 4.36 -7.98 4.97
C ALA A 66 5.32 -6.91 5.52
N PHE A 67 5.52 -5.80 4.81
CA PHE A 67 6.49 -4.79 5.18
C PHE A 67 5.95 -3.36 5.05
N ALA A 68 6.41 -2.46 5.94
CA ALA A 68 6.15 -1.03 5.85
C ALA A 68 7.27 -0.37 5.03
N TRP A 69 7.12 -0.35 3.72
CA TRP A 69 8.10 0.22 2.78
C TRP A 69 8.29 1.72 2.97
N ALA A 70 9.48 2.23 2.67
CA ALA A 70 9.87 3.60 2.97
C ALA A 70 9.02 4.66 2.26
N GLY A 71 8.62 4.43 0.99
CA GLY A 71 7.74 5.33 0.26
C GLY A 71 6.33 5.36 0.83
N GLY A 72 5.79 4.19 1.20
CA GLY A 72 4.49 4.07 1.89
C GLY A 72 4.49 4.78 3.25
N GLN A 73 5.56 4.64 4.04
CA GLN A 73 5.69 5.34 5.32
C GLN A 73 5.77 6.87 5.15
N ALA A 74 6.51 7.36 4.14
CA ALA A 74 6.59 8.79 3.83
C ALA A 74 5.22 9.35 3.41
N LEU A 75 4.46 8.63 2.57
CA LEU A 75 3.08 9.01 2.21
C LEU A 75 2.16 9.02 3.42
N ALA A 76 2.20 7.98 4.26
CA ALA A 76 1.36 7.89 5.45
C ALA A 76 1.61 9.08 6.39
N ARG A 77 2.87 9.43 6.66
CA ARG A 77 3.23 10.60 7.46
C ARG A 77 2.72 11.89 6.83
N TYR A 78 2.96 12.07 5.52
CA TYR A 78 2.53 13.26 4.80
C TYR A 78 1.01 13.45 4.85
N ILE A 79 0.23 12.38 4.70
CA ILE A 79 -1.24 12.42 4.77
C ILE A 79 -1.71 12.78 6.17
N LEU A 80 -1.13 12.19 7.22
CA LEU A 80 -1.50 12.45 8.60
C LEU A 80 -1.19 13.90 9.00
N ASP A 81 -0.08 14.46 8.51
CA ASP A 81 0.30 15.86 8.74
C ASP A 81 -0.51 16.86 7.89
N ASN A 82 -1.11 16.39 6.78
CA ASN A 82 -1.87 17.22 5.84
C ASN A 82 -3.27 16.66 5.56
N PRO A 83 -4.12 16.49 6.60
CA PRO A 83 -5.43 15.82 6.47
C PRO A 83 -6.38 16.49 5.46
N GLN A 84 -6.20 17.77 5.16
CA GLN A 84 -7.00 18.50 4.16
C GLN A 84 -6.89 17.90 2.74
N ILE A 85 -5.84 17.13 2.46
CA ILE A 85 -5.65 16.47 1.16
C ILE A 85 -6.73 15.42 0.92
N VAL A 86 -7.16 14.71 1.97
CA VAL A 86 -8.08 13.56 1.88
C VAL A 86 -9.42 13.78 2.56
N ARG A 87 -9.55 14.76 3.45
CA ARG A 87 -10.76 14.96 4.25
C ARG A 87 -12.00 15.09 3.38
N GLY A 88 -12.99 14.20 3.61
CA GLY A 88 -14.24 14.16 2.87
C GLY A 88 -14.14 13.64 1.44
N LYS A 89 -12.99 13.14 1.01
CA LYS A 89 -12.72 12.73 -0.37
C LYS A 89 -12.79 11.21 -0.57
N ARG A 90 -12.93 10.81 -1.83
CA ARG A 90 -12.80 9.43 -2.31
C ARG A 90 -11.34 9.18 -2.68
N VAL A 91 -10.73 8.22 -2.01
CA VAL A 91 -9.31 7.94 -2.09
C VAL A 91 -9.07 6.54 -2.65
N LEU A 92 -8.10 6.41 -3.55
CA LEU A 92 -7.50 5.15 -3.95
C LEU A 92 -6.09 5.05 -3.37
N ASP A 93 -5.81 3.98 -2.66
CA ASP A 93 -4.48 3.49 -2.31
C ASP A 93 -4.13 2.39 -3.31
N PHE A 94 -3.28 2.70 -4.30
CA PHE A 94 -2.91 1.81 -5.39
C PHE A 94 -1.63 1.04 -5.07
N ALA A 95 -1.60 -0.26 -5.39
CA ALA A 95 -0.55 -1.21 -4.98
C ALA A 95 -0.36 -1.17 -3.45
N ALA A 96 -1.48 -1.34 -2.74
CA ALA A 96 -1.63 -1.00 -1.34
C ALA A 96 -0.80 -1.88 -0.38
N GLY A 97 -0.41 -3.10 -0.80
CA GLY A 97 0.32 -4.06 0.03
C GLY A 97 -0.33 -4.30 1.38
N SER A 98 0.24 -3.74 2.44
CA SER A 98 -0.30 -3.79 3.79
C SER A 98 -1.56 -2.92 4.03
N GLY A 99 -1.88 -2.00 3.11
CA GLY A 99 -2.92 -0.98 3.27
C GLY A 99 -2.48 0.23 4.11
N LEU A 100 -1.18 0.42 4.33
CA LEU A 100 -0.63 1.50 5.17
C LEU A 100 -1.14 2.88 4.78
N VAL A 101 -1.08 3.21 3.49
CA VAL A 101 -1.43 4.54 2.99
C VAL A 101 -2.94 4.75 3.04
N GLY A 102 -3.72 3.70 2.72
CA GLY A 102 -5.18 3.71 2.87
C GLY A 102 -5.62 3.92 4.32
N ILE A 103 -4.95 3.27 5.29
CA ILE A 103 -5.21 3.47 6.72
C ILE A 103 -4.91 4.92 7.13
N ALA A 104 -3.79 5.49 6.67
CA ALA A 104 -3.47 6.90 6.91
C ALA A 104 -4.56 7.83 6.37
N ALA A 105 -5.01 7.59 5.13
CA ALA A 105 -6.09 8.38 4.51
C ALA A 105 -7.41 8.28 5.28
N ALA A 106 -7.79 7.07 5.73
CA ALA A 106 -9.00 6.87 6.52
C ALA A 106 -8.90 7.59 7.88
N LYS A 107 -7.76 7.47 8.59
CA LYS A 107 -7.52 8.20 9.85
C LYS A 107 -7.53 9.73 9.66
N ALA A 108 -7.07 10.22 8.52
CA ALA A 108 -7.09 11.64 8.17
C ALA A 108 -8.47 12.17 7.72
N GLY A 109 -9.50 11.31 7.70
CA GLY A 109 -10.89 11.70 7.45
C GLY A 109 -11.34 11.59 6.00
N ALA A 110 -10.74 10.72 5.20
CA ALA A 110 -11.28 10.39 3.88
C ALA A 110 -12.71 9.82 4.00
N ALA A 111 -13.60 10.21 3.09
CA ALA A 111 -14.98 9.73 3.10
C ALA A 111 -15.10 8.27 2.65
N ARG A 112 -14.24 7.84 1.75
CA ARG A 112 -14.17 6.47 1.22
C ARG A 112 -12.74 6.17 0.80
N VAL A 113 -12.23 5.02 1.21
CA VAL A 113 -10.89 4.55 0.82
C VAL A 113 -11.01 3.17 0.19
N GLU A 114 -10.55 3.08 -1.05
CA GLU A 114 -10.33 1.84 -1.77
C GLU A 114 -8.83 1.53 -1.73
N SER A 115 -8.47 0.31 -1.32
CA SER A 115 -7.09 -0.15 -1.31
C SER A 115 -6.97 -1.30 -2.31
N ALA A 116 -6.27 -1.04 -3.41
CA ALA A 116 -6.16 -1.96 -4.53
C ALA A 116 -4.81 -2.67 -4.56
N ASP A 117 -4.85 -3.97 -4.69
CA ASP A 117 -3.68 -4.80 -4.90
C ASP A 117 -4.05 -6.05 -5.70
N ILE A 118 -3.13 -6.57 -6.50
CA ILE A 118 -3.34 -7.81 -7.25
C ILE A 118 -2.90 -9.05 -6.48
N ASP A 119 -2.12 -8.87 -5.40
CA ASP A 119 -1.66 -9.95 -4.54
C ASP A 119 -2.80 -10.42 -3.61
N PRO A 120 -3.20 -11.71 -3.68
CA PRO A 120 -4.22 -12.25 -2.81
C PRO A 120 -3.90 -12.18 -1.31
N PHE A 121 -2.62 -12.14 -0.91
CA PHE A 121 -2.22 -11.96 0.48
C PHE A 121 -2.34 -10.50 0.91
N ALA A 122 -2.02 -9.54 0.04
CA ALA A 122 -2.31 -8.13 0.28
C ALA A 122 -3.80 -7.90 0.53
N LEU A 123 -4.66 -8.52 -0.29
CA LEU A 123 -6.13 -8.45 -0.11
C LEU A 123 -6.62 -9.07 1.20
N ALA A 124 -5.89 -10.00 1.79
CA ALA A 124 -6.16 -10.53 3.12
C ALA A 124 -5.55 -9.65 4.24
N ALA A 125 -4.38 -9.05 4.00
CA ALA A 125 -3.71 -8.18 4.97
C ALA A 125 -4.43 -6.84 5.16
N ILE A 126 -4.94 -6.22 4.09
CA ILE A 126 -5.65 -4.94 4.13
C ILE A 126 -6.78 -4.91 5.17
N PRO A 127 -7.77 -5.84 5.18
CA PRO A 127 -8.85 -5.81 6.17
C PRO A 127 -8.36 -6.14 7.59
N LEU A 128 -7.33 -6.98 7.76
CA LEU A 128 -6.73 -7.25 9.07
C LEU A 128 -6.09 -6.00 9.65
N ASN A 129 -5.29 -5.29 8.86
CA ASN A 129 -4.64 -4.06 9.26
C ASN A 129 -5.65 -2.93 9.49
N ALA A 130 -6.66 -2.81 8.63
CA ALA A 130 -7.76 -1.85 8.81
C ALA A 130 -8.49 -2.06 10.13
N SER A 131 -8.83 -3.31 10.46
CA SER A 131 -9.47 -3.69 11.72
C SER A 131 -8.60 -3.34 12.93
N ALA A 132 -7.29 -3.65 12.89
CA ALA A 132 -6.35 -3.32 13.96
C ALA A 132 -6.26 -1.80 14.21
N ASN A 133 -6.46 -1.00 13.18
CA ASN A 133 -6.46 0.46 13.25
C ASN A 133 -7.85 1.09 13.45
N ARG A 134 -8.91 0.29 13.53
CA ARG A 134 -10.31 0.74 13.69
C ARG A 134 -10.77 1.68 12.57
N VAL A 135 -10.37 1.39 11.35
CA VAL A 135 -10.79 2.10 10.14
C VAL A 135 -11.44 1.15 9.14
N ALA A 136 -12.19 1.69 8.19
CA ALA A 136 -12.79 0.94 7.10
C ALA A 136 -12.00 1.19 5.80
N LEU A 137 -11.56 0.10 5.14
CA LEU A 137 -11.00 0.09 3.81
C LEU A 137 -11.81 -0.86 2.93
N ILE A 138 -11.85 -0.59 1.64
CA ILE A 138 -12.50 -1.43 0.64
C ILE A 138 -11.40 -2.09 -0.20
N PRO A 139 -11.08 -3.38 0.02
CA PRO A 139 -10.10 -4.08 -0.79
C PRO A 139 -10.58 -4.24 -2.24
N ARG A 140 -9.69 -4.05 -3.21
CA ARG A 140 -9.95 -4.28 -4.64
C ARG A 140 -8.85 -5.15 -5.24
N GLY A 141 -9.21 -6.34 -5.72
CA GLY A 141 -8.30 -7.32 -6.31
C GLY A 141 -8.15 -7.24 -7.83
N THR A 142 -8.55 -6.14 -8.44
CA THR A 142 -8.52 -5.95 -9.89
C THR A 142 -7.32 -5.10 -10.28
N ASP A 143 -6.63 -5.42 -11.38
CA ASP A 143 -5.66 -4.51 -11.98
C ASP A 143 -6.39 -3.25 -12.46
N LEU A 144 -6.02 -2.12 -11.88
CA LEU A 144 -6.65 -0.83 -12.16
C LEU A 144 -5.85 0.02 -13.16
N ILE A 145 -4.71 -0.46 -13.67
CA ILE A 145 -3.92 0.29 -14.66
C ILE A 145 -4.74 0.51 -15.92
N GLY A 146 -4.95 1.77 -16.29
CA GLY A 146 -5.78 2.16 -17.43
C GLY A 146 -7.24 2.41 -17.10
N ILE A 147 -7.71 2.07 -15.91
CA ILE A 147 -9.08 2.35 -15.46
C ILE A 147 -9.19 3.82 -15.01
N GLN A 148 -10.27 4.46 -15.40
CA GLN A 148 -10.63 5.81 -14.95
C GLN A 148 -11.93 5.72 -14.16
N GLU A 149 -11.82 5.96 -12.85
CA GLU A 149 -12.96 6.12 -11.94
C GLU A 149 -12.87 7.49 -11.25
N SER A 150 -13.94 7.92 -10.60
CA SER A 150 -14.02 9.23 -9.96
C SER A 150 -13.37 9.22 -8.57
N TRP A 151 -12.07 8.95 -8.50
CA TRP A 151 -11.27 9.20 -7.30
C TRP A 151 -10.84 10.66 -7.25
N ASP A 152 -11.01 11.29 -6.09
CA ASP A 152 -10.51 12.65 -5.84
C ASP A 152 -9.00 12.66 -5.63
N VAL A 153 -8.49 11.58 -4.99
CA VAL A 153 -7.06 11.41 -4.66
C VAL A 153 -6.63 9.98 -4.94
N VAL A 154 -5.45 9.82 -5.55
CA VAL A 154 -4.79 8.53 -5.74
C VAL A 154 -3.38 8.59 -5.14
N PHE A 155 -3.07 7.60 -4.31
CA PHE A 155 -1.76 7.38 -3.75
C PHE A 155 -1.12 6.13 -4.34
N ALA A 156 0.22 6.17 -4.53
CA ALA A 156 1.00 5.01 -4.93
C ALA A 156 2.35 5.02 -4.20
N GLY A 157 2.56 4.04 -3.31
CA GLY A 157 3.81 3.87 -2.57
C GLY A 157 4.73 2.85 -3.23
N ASP A 158 6.03 3.19 -3.34
CA ASP A 158 7.10 2.27 -3.73
C ASP A 158 6.91 1.53 -5.08
N ILE A 159 6.20 2.13 -6.04
CA ILE A 159 5.85 1.49 -7.33
C ILE A 159 6.96 1.57 -8.38
N CYS A 160 8.06 2.28 -8.12
CA CYS A 160 9.11 2.55 -9.10
C CYS A 160 10.30 1.58 -9.02
N TYR A 161 10.10 0.33 -8.58
CA TYR A 161 11.16 -0.67 -8.40
C TYR A 161 11.45 -1.49 -9.67
N GLU A 162 10.53 -1.61 -10.60
CA GLU A 162 10.64 -2.33 -11.87
C GLU A 162 10.31 -1.42 -13.04
N ARG A 163 11.09 -1.49 -14.13
CA ARG A 163 11.04 -0.55 -15.26
C ARG A 163 9.68 -0.52 -15.95
N ASP A 164 9.19 -1.68 -16.37
CA ASP A 164 7.99 -1.78 -17.24
C ASP A 164 6.73 -1.51 -16.44
N LEU A 165 6.67 -1.98 -15.20
CA LEU A 165 5.60 -1.66 -14.27
C LEU A 165 5.56 -0.16 -13.99
N ALA A 166 6.69 0.44 -13.61
CA ALA A 166 6.79 1.87 -13.33
C ALA A 166 6.34 2.71 -14.53
N ALA A 167 6.77 2.36 -15.74
CA ALA A 167 6.37 3.09 -16.96
C ALA A 167 4.85 3.04 -17.20
N ARG A 168 4.22 1.87 -17.05
CA ARG A 168 2.76 1.69 -17.22
C ARG A 168 1.99 2.45 -16.15
N VAL A 169 2.37 2.28 -14.87
CA VAL A 169 1.71 2.93 -13.73
C VAL A 169 1.82 4.44 -13.81
N ILE A 170 3.02 4.97 -14.05
CA ILE A 170 3.24 6.43 -14.14
C ILE A 170 2.43 7.05 -15.28
N THR A 171 2.34 6.39 -16.44
CA THR A 171 1.53 6.86 -17.57
C THR A 171 0.05 6.92 -17.19
N TRP A 172 -0.45 5.91 -16.52
CA TRP A 172 -1.83 5.88 -16.04
C TRP A 172 -2.09 6.95 -14.96
N LEU A 173 -1.22 7.08 -13.97
CA LEU A 173 -1.33 8.11 -12.92
C LEU A 173 -1.30 9.53 -13.49
N GLU A 174 -0.47 9.77 -14.51
CA GLU A 174 -0.43 11.05 -15.22
C GLU A 174 -1.74 11.34 -15.97
N THR A 175 -2.38 10.31 -16.51
CA THR A 175 -3.71 10.44 -17.15
C THR A 175 -4.78 10.83 -16.13
N LEU A 176 -4.79 10.20 -14.96
CA LEU A 176 -5.70 10.56 -13.85
C LEU A 176 -5.44 11.99 -13.37
N HIS A 177 -4.17 12.38 -13.23
CA HIS A 177 -3.81 13.74 -12.85
C HIS A 177 -4.32 14.79 -13.87
N ARG A 178 -4.16 14.54 -15.15
CA ARG A 178 -4.69 15.42 -16.22
C ARG A 178 -6.22 15.51 -16.22
N ALA A 179 -6.90 14.48 -15.74
CA ALA A 179 -8.35 14.45 -15.56
C ALA A 179 -8.82 15.16 -14.26
N GLY A 180 -7.89 15.73 -13.46
CA GLY A 180 -8.19 16.50 -12.26
C GLY A 180 -8.04 15.75 -10.94
N THR A 181 -7.64 14.46 -10.95
CA THR A 181 -7.36 13.69 -9.74
C THR A 181 -6.05 14.19 -9.09
N THR A 182 -6.05 14.40 -7.80
CA THR A 182 -4.81 14.62 -7.04
C THR A 182 -4.02 13.32 -6.96
N VAL A 183 -2.79 13.27 -7.49
CA VAL A 183 -1.94 12.08 -7.47
C VAL A 183 -0.68 12.35 -6.69
N LEU A 184 -0.40 11.51 -5.68
CA LEU A 184 0.83 11.56 -4.90
C LEU A 184 1.53 10.20 -4.89
N ILE A 185 2.85 10.23 -5.03
CA ILE A 185 3.71 9.05 -5.08
C ILE A 185 4.70 9.13 -3.93
N GLY A 186 4.81 8.06 -3.13
CA GLY A 186 5.85 7.90 -2.12
C GLY A 186 6.97 7.02 -2.65
N ASP A 187 8.21 7.54 -2.69
CA ASP A 187 9.33 6.77 -3.22
C ASP A 187 10.67 7.26 -2.65
N PRO A 188 11.60 6.35 -2.31
CA PRO A 188 12.94 6.71 -1.83
C PRO A 188 13.89 7.23 -2.93
N GLY A 189 13.39 7.49 -4.13
CA GLY A 189 14.21 7.91 -5.27
C GLY A 189 14.77 6.72 -6.05
N ARG A 190 13.98 5.67 -6.23
CA ARG A 190 14.35 4.48 -7.00
C ARG A 190 14.67 4.84 -8.47
N ALA A 191 15.41 3.97 -9.14
CA ALA A 191 15.96 4.22 -10.49
C ALA A 191 14.90 4.58 -11.55
N TYR A 192 13.68 4.09 -11.39
CA TYR A 192 12.59 4.31 -12.36
C TYR A 192 11.60 5.40 -11.95
N LEU A 193 11.87 6.13 -10.86
CA LEU A 193 11.10 7.31 -10.50
C LEU A 193 11.34 8.43 -11.53
N PRO A 194 10.29 8.98 -12.17
CA PRO A 194 10.45 10.00 -13.20
C PRO A 194 11.04 11.30 -12.66
N LYS A 195 12.09 11.80 -13.29
CA LYS A 195 12.76 13.07 -12.92
C LYS A 195 11.86 14.32 -13.08
N ARG A 196 10.77 14.21 -13.83
CA ARG A 196 9.81 15.29 -14.07
C ARG A 196 8.83 15.52 -12.92
N LEU A 197 8.78 14.61 -11.94
CA LEU A 197 7.93 14.78 -10.77
C LEU A 197 8.49 15.87 -9.85
N THR A 198 7.57 16.64 -9.24
CA THR A 198 7.92 17.64 -8.23
C THR A 198 7.95 16.99 -6.86
N ARG A 199 9.03 17.17 -6.12
CA ARG A 199 9.13 16.71 -4.74
C ARG A 199 8.41 17.70 -3.82
N LEU A 200 7.42 17.21 -3.08
CA LEU A 200 6.57 17.98 -2.18
C LEU A 200 7.03 17.90 -0.73
N ALA A 201 7.60 16.76 -0.32
CA ALA A 201 8.15 16.54 1.00
C ALA A 201 9.30 15.54 0.96
N ASP A 202 10.10 15.51 2.03
CA ASP A 202 11.27 14.65 2.18
C ASP A 202 11.38 14.20 3.64
N TYR A 203 11.56 12.88 3.85
CA TYR A 203 11.57 12.27 5.17
C TYR A 203 12.77 11.34 5.33
N SER A 204 13.31 11.30 6.55
CA SER A 204 14.25 10.26 6.98
C SER A 204 13.45 9.14 7.62
N VAL A 205 13.14 8.10 6.86
CA VAL A 205 12.25 7.02 7.26
C VAL A 205 13.07 5.90 7.91
N PRO A 206 12.77 5.52 9.17
CA PRO A 206 13.38 4.35 9.79
C PRO A 206 12.97 3.07 9.03
N THR A 207 13.95 2.26 8.72
CA THR A 207 13.79 0.98 8.02
C THR A 207 14.71 -0.07 8.64
N THR A 208 14.77 -1.26 8.06
CA THR A 208 15.79 -2.26 8.39
C THR A 208 16.72 -2.46 7.21
N ARG A 209 17.99 -2.79 7.46
CA ARG A 209 18.97 -3.05 6.40
C ARG A 209 18.58 -4.19 5.49
N VAL A 210 17.81 -5.15 6.00
CA VAL A 210 17.30 -6.28 5.23
C VAL A 210 16.26 -5.83 4.21
N LEU A 211 15.46 -4.81 4.56
CA LEU A 211 14.36 -4.33 3.71
C LEU A 211 14.81 -3.28 2.67
N GLU A 212 15.68 -2.34 3.08
CA GLU A 212 15.99 -1.13 2.27
C GLU A 212 17.50 -0.83 2.19
N ASP A 213 18.38 -1.80 2.45
CA ASP A 213 19.84 -1.64 2.48
C ASP A 213 20.36 -0.59 3.47
N ALA A 214 19.51 -0.02 4.32
CA ALA A 214 19.84 1.04 5.28
C ALA A 214 18.90 1.01 6.48
N GLU A 215 19.37 1.51 7.64
CA GLU A 215 18.54 1.69 8.86
C GLU A 215 17.66 2.95 8.78
N ILE A 216 18.08 3.92 7.97
CA ILE A 216 17.34 5.14 7.65
C ILE A 216 17.36 5.31 6.15
N LYS A 217 16.17 5.34 5.53
CA LYS A 217 16.03 5.57 4.10
C LYS A 217 15.44 6.96 3.87
N ARG A 218 16.13 7.77 3.09
CA ARG A 218 15.56 9.05 2.64
C ARG A 218 14.45 8.77 1.64
N SER A 219 13.24 9.23 1.91
CA SER A 219 12.07 8.98 1.07
C SER A 219 11.27 10.26 0.84
N GLY A 220 10.88 10.50 -0.40
CA GLY A 220 10.12 11.69 -0.80
C GLY A 220 8.66 11.41 -1.08
N VAL A 221 7.84 12.45 -0.95
CA VAL A 221 6.51 12.52 -1.53
C VAL A 221 6.57 13.36 -2.78
N TRP A 222 6.05 12.82 -3.88
CA TRP A 222 6.16 13.37 -5.21
C TRP A 222 4.78 13.58 -5.83
N GLY A 223 4.63 14.62 -6.64
CA GLY A 223 3.41 14.89 -7.40
C GLY A 223 3.73 15.31 -8.83
N PHE A 224 2.74 15.29 -9.69
CA PHE A 224 2.87 15.88 -11.03
C PHE A 224 2.84 17.40 -10.93
N ALA A 225 3.62 18.09 -11.78
CA ALA A 225 3.52 19.54 -11.89
C ALA A 225 2.13 19.94 -12.41
N VAL A 226 1.55 20.98 -11.82
CA VAL A 226 0.32 21.55 -12.35
C VAL A 226 0.63 22.07 -13.75
N PRO A 227 -0.15 21.72 -14.78
CA PRO A 227 0.02 22.33 -16.10
C PRO A 227 -0.13 23.85 -15.98
N VAL A 228 0.86 24.59 -16.47
CA VAL A 228 0.83 26.07 -16.55
C VAL A 228 -0.15 26.47 -17.64
#